data_9c20742789aad677d2e5d0b9988e3d56
#
_entry.id   9c20742789aad677d2e5d0b9988e3d56
#
_cell.length_a   1.000
_cell.length_b   1.000
_cell.length_c   1.000
_cell.angle_alpha   90.00
_cell.angle_beta   90.00
_cell.angle_gamma   90.00
#
_symmetry.space_group_name_H-M   'P 1'
#
loop_
_entity.id
_entity.type
_entity.pdbx_description
1 polymer ?
#
loop_
_entity_poly.entity_id
_entity_poly.type
_entity_poly.pdbx_seq_one_letter_code
_entity_poly.pdbx_strand_id
1 'polypeptide(L)'
;ERLAPQAIFVSATPGPYEMSKAEQVAEQIIRPTGLVDPEVEIRPTKGQVDDLVTEIRARTENGERVLVTTLTKRMAEDLSTYLMELGIKVHYLHSEVETLERIGILRDLRLGVFDVVVGINLLREGLDLPEVSLVAILDADKEGFLRSDTALIQTIGRAAPVLQNRAFGTS
;
A
#
# COMPACT_ATOMS: atom_id res chain seq x y z
N GLU A 1 -19.67 20.45 16.88
CA GLU A 1 -20.51 19.70 17.82
C GLU A 1 -21.80 20.44 18.18
N ARG A 2 -21.79 21.77 18.44
CA ARG A 2 -23.01 22.52 18.77
C ARG A 2 -24.04 22.61 17.65
N LEU A 3 -23.64 22.34 16.40
CA LEU A 3 -24.49 22.45 15.20
C LEU A 3 -25.02 21.10 14.72
N ALA A 4 -24.50 20.00 15.23
CA ALA A 4 -24.92 18.65 14.86
C ALA A 4 -25.56 17.94 16.05
N PRO A 5 -26.89 17.75 16.05
CA PRO A 5 -27.60 17.06 17.16
C PRO A 5 -27.28 15.56 17.21
N GLN A 6 -26.83 14.98 16.09
CA GLN A 6 -26.41 13.59 15.99
C GLN A 6 -25.20 13.49 15.06
N ALA A 7 -24.24 12.61 15.38
CA ALA A 7 -23.09 12.32 14.56
C ALA A 7 -22.82 10.81 14.51
N ILE A 8 -22.45 10.31 13.33
CA ILE A 8 -22.01 8.94 13.13
C ILE A 8 -20.56 8.99 12.70
N PHE A 9 -19.69 8.38 13.49
CA PHE A 9 -18.28 8.20 13.15
C PHE A 9 -18.11 6.86 12.44
N VAL A 10 -17.47 6.87 11.26
CA VAL A 10 -17.17 5.65 10.49
C VAL A 10 -15.67 5.57 10.31
N SER A 11 -15.04 4.55 10.87
CA SER A 11 -13.62 4.34 10.79
C SER A 11 -13.26 2.86 10.96
N ALA A 12 -12.26 2.40 10.23
CA ALA A 12 -11.66 1.08 10.47
C ALA A 12 -10.70 1.09 11.67
N THR A 13 -10.22 2.27 12.06
CA THR A 13 -9.25 2.49 13.13
C THR A 13 -9.69 3.72 13.94
N PRO A 14 -10.78 3.60 14.75
CA PRO A 14 -11.28 4.72 15.52
C PRO A 14 -10.24 5.22 16.52
N GLY A 15 -10.07 6.54 16.56
CA GLY A 15 -9.15 7.18 17.49
C GLY A 15 -9.76 7.40 18.88
N PRO A 16 -8.93 7.87 19.85
CA PRO A 16 -9.41 8.15 21.21
C PRO A 16 -10.56 9.17 21.26
N TYR A 17 -10.59 10.12 20.33
CA TYR A 17 -11.63 11.12 20.26
C TYR A 17 -12.98 10.51 19.94
N GLU A 18 -13.07 9.73 18.86
CA GLU A 18 -14.31 9.05 18.42
C GLU A 18 -14.81 8.11 19.53
N MET A 19 -13.90 7.31 20.10
CA MET A 19 -14.23 6.40 21.18
C MET A 19 -14.74 7.12 22.43
N SER A 20 -14.21 8.31 22.74
CA SER A 20 -14.64 9.12 23.89
C SER A 20 -16.00 9.80 23.71
N LYS A 21 -16.45 9.96 22.46
CA LYS A 21 -17.69 10.66 22.11
C LYS A 21 -18.83 9.70 21.70
N ALA A 22 -18.49 8.48 21.33
CA ALA A 22 -19.48 7.48 20.92
C ALA A 22 -20.26 6.99 22.15
N GLU A 23 -21.60 7.10 22.08
CA GLU A 23 -22.50 6.48 23.06
C GLU A 23 -22.72 4.98 22.75
N GLN A 24 -22.62 4.61 21.48
CA GLN A 24 -22.71 3.24 20.98
C GLN A 24 -21.63 2.97 19.95
N VAL A 25 -21.03 1.78 20.00
CA VAL A 25 -20.09 1.28 19.01
C VAL A 25 -20.68 0.04 18.35
N ALA A 26 -20.80 0.08 17.03
CA ALA A 26 -21.19 -1.07 16.22
C ALA A 26 -19.98 -1.55 15.41
N GLU A 27 -19.58 -2.79 15.59
CA GLU A 27 -18.49 -3.40 14.85
C GLU A 27 -19.04 -4.19 13.65
N GLN A 28 -18.52 -3.90 12.46
CA GLN A 28 -18.77 -4.69 11.26
C GLN A 28 -17.55 -5.51 10.93
N ILE A 29 -17.56 -6.78 11.29
CA ILE A 29 -16.44 -7.70 11.11
C ILE A 29 -16.56 -8.47 9.78
N ILE A 30 -17.77 -8.56 9.23
CA ILE A 30 -18.04 -9.34 8.02
C ILE A 30 -17.95 -8.45 6.79
N ARG A 31 -17.15 -8.87 5.79
CA ARG A 31 -17.16 -8.31 4.44
C ARG A 31 -18.21 -9.06 3.59
N PRO A 32 -19.34 -8.44 3.24
CA PRO A 32 -20.38 -9.13 2.45
C PRO A 32 -19.95 -9.41 1.01
N THR A 33 -18.83 -8.84 0.54
CA THR A 33 -18.31 -9.00 -0.82
C THR A 33 -17.62 -10.34 -1.09
N GLY A 34 -17.40 -11.17 -0.07
CA GLY A 34 -16.65 -12.44 -0.22
C GLY A 34 -15.16 -12.29 -0.52
N LEU A 35 -14.65 -11.05 -0.55
CA LEU A 35 -13.21 -10.79 -0.73
C LEU A 35 -12.47 -11.16 0.55
N VAL A 36 -11.48 -12.02 0.43
CA VAL A 36 -10.59 -12.43 1.51
C VAL A 36 -9.59 -11.33 1.78
N ASP A 37 -9.19 -11.16 3.04
CA ASP A 37 -8.06 -10.28 3.38
C ASP A 37 -6.76 -10.79 2.71
N PRO A 38 -5.84 -9.88 2.33
CA PRO A 38 -4.59 -10.30 1.71
C PRO A 38 -3.77 -11.13 2.69
N GLU A 39 -3.06 -12.11 2.17
CA GLU A 39 -2.06 -12.82 2.94
C GLU A 39 -0.91 -11.86 3.28
N VAL A 40 -0.57 -11.73 4.55
CA VAL A 40 0.52 -10.90 5.04
C VAL A 40 1.69 -11.81 5.40
N GLU A 41 2.83 -11.60 4.72
CA GLU A 41 4.08 -12.28 5.01
C GLU A 41 5.09 -11.28 5.57
N ILE A 42 5.73 -11.63 6.69
CA ILE A 42 6.78 -10.82 7.32
C ILE A 42 8.12 -11.50 7.05
N ARG A 43 9.06 -10.75 6.47
CA ARG A 43 10.41 -11.22 6.15
C ARG A 43 11.48 -10.37 6.85
N PRO A 44 12.69 -10.93 7.10
CA PRO A 44 13.80 -10.17 7.67
C PRO A 44 14.18 -8.97 6.80
N THR A 45 14.54 -7.84 7.43
CA THR A 45 15.04 -6.64 6.75
C THR A 45 16.37 -6.90 6.00
N LYS A 46 17.19 -7.81 6.55
CA LYS A 46 18.45 -8.20 5.90
C LYS A 46 18.17 -8.96 4.60
N GLY A 47 18.63 -8.43 3.46
CA GLY A 47 18.42 -9.04 2.14
C GLY A 47 17.05 -8.67 1.53
N GLN A 48 16.29 -7.76 2.13
CA GLN A 48 14.94 -7.38 1.68
C GLN A 48 14.89 -6.93 0.21
N VAL A 49 15.95 -6.30 -0.31
CA VAL A 49 15.99 -5.83 -1.70
C VAL A 49 16.16 -7.01 -2.67
N ASP A 50 16.99 -8.00 -2.34
CA ASP A 50 17.18 -9.19 -3.16
C ASP A 50 15.91 -10.06 -3.18
N ASP A 51 15.25 -10.20 -2.02
CA ASP A 51 13.96 -10.87 -1.91
C ASP A 51 12.91 -10.15 -2.74
N LEU A 52 12.85 -8.81 -2.66
CA LEU A 52 11.95 -7.99 -3.45
C LEU A 52 12.17 -8.19 -4.95
N VAL A 53 13.41 -8.17 -5.42
CA VAL A 53 13.74 -8.39 -6.84
C VAL A 53 13.25 -9.76 -7.31
N THR A 54 13.44 -10.79 -6.49
CA THR A 54 12.99 -12.15 -6.79
C THR A 54 11.46 -12.19 -6.94
N GLU A 55 10.74 -11.59 -6.01
CA GLU A 55 9.27 -11.52 -6.04
C GLU A 55 8.76 -10.68 -7.24
N ILE A 56 9.40 -9.55 -7.53
CA ILE A 56 9.04 -8.73 -8.69
C ILE A 56 9.15 -9.57 -9.97
N ARG A 57 10.26 -10.28 -10.19
CA ARG A 57 10.45 -11.10 -11.37
C ARG A 57 9.40 -12.19 -11.50
N ALA A 58 9.14 -12.91 -10.41
CA ALA A 58 8.12 -13.96 -10.40
C ALA A 58 6.71 -13.43 -10.75
N ARG A 59 6.36 -12.21 -10.32
CA ARG A 59 5.07 -11.57 -10.62
C ARG A 59 5.01 -11.04 -12.05
N THR A 60 6.06 -10.37 -12.49
CA THR A 60 6.10 -9.77 -13.83
C THR A 60 6.10 -10.82 -14.95
N GLU A 61 6.71 -11.99 -14.72
CA GLU A 61 6.63 -13.16 -15.63
C GLU A 61 5.19 -13.65 -15.83
N ASN A 62 4.35 -13.49 -14.81
CA ASN A 62 2.92 -13.83 -14.89
C ASN A 62 2.04 -12.66 -15.39
N GLY A 63 2.63 -11.54 -15.79
CA GLY A 63 1.90 -10.36 -16.23
C GLY A 63 1.26 -9.55 -15.09
N GLU A 64 1.62 -9.84 -13.85
CA GLU A 64 1.14 -9.16 -12.65
C GLU A 64 1.95 -7.88 -12.37
N ARG A 65 1.43 -7.00 -11.51
CA ARG A 65 2.05 -5.71 -11.16
C ARG A 65 2.39 -5.66 -9.68
N VAL A 66 3.37 -4.81 -9.35
CA VAL A 66 3.90 -4.68 -7.99
C VAL A 66 3.89 -3.22 -7.54
N LEU A 67 3.45 -2.98 -6.32
CA LEU A 67 3.63 -1.70 -5.64
C LEU A 67 4.66 -1.86 -4.53
N VAL A 68 5.62 -0.92 -4.46
CA VAL A 68 6.65 -0.92 -3.42
C VAL A 68 6.60 0.38 -2.66
N THR A 69 6.34 0.32 -1.36
CA THR A 69 6.37 1.49 -0.50
C THR A 69 7.64 1.51 0.34
N THR A 70 8.32 2.67 0.35
CA THR A 70 9.56 2.90 1.08
C THR A 70 9.35 3.92 2.20
N LEU A 71 10.32 4.01 3.11
CA LEU A 71 10.26 4.93 4.25
C LEU A 71 10.56 6.39 3.82
N THR A 72 11.49 6.58 2.88
CA THR A 72 11.96 7.91 2.46
C THR A 72 11.96 8.09 0.95
N LYS A 73 11.88 9.35 0.49
CA LYS A 73 12.00 9.73 -0.92
C LYS A 73 13.30 9.19 -1.52
N ARG A 74 14.43 9.41 -0.84
CA ARG A 74 15.74 8.97 -1.30
C ARG A 74 15.81 7.46 -1.51
N MET A 75 15.27 6.68 -0.56
CA MET A 75 15.23 5.23 -0.70
C MET A 75 14.37 4.80 -1.90
N ALA A 76 13.26 5.50 -2.18
CA ALA A 76 12.43 5.22 -3.34
C ALA A 76 13.18 5.52 -4.66
N GLU A 77 13.91 6.62 -4.71
CA GLU A 77 14.72 7.02 -5.86
C GLU A 77 15.87 6.03 -6.11
N ASP A 78 16.65 5.73 -5.08
CA ASP A 78 17.76 4.79 -5.14
C ASP A 78 17.29 3.39 -5.57
N LEU A 79 16.18 2.91 -5.00
CA LEU A 79 15.59 1.63 -5.34
C LEU A 79 15.06 1.60 -6.78
N SER A 80 14.40 2.67 -7.23
CA SER A 80 13.89 2.75 -8.60
C SER A 80 15.03 2.72 -9.61
N THR A 81 16.14 3.43 -9.35
CA THR A 81 17.34 3.42 -10.18
C THR A 81 17.93 2.01 -10.25
N TYR A 82 18.06 1.35 -9.10
CA TYR A 82 18.59 -0.01 -9.04
C TYR A 82 17.71 -1.01 -9.81
N LEU A 83 16.39 -0.94 -9.68
CA LEU A 83 15.47 -1.80 -10.41
C LEU A 83 15.53 -1.57 -11.92
N MET A 84 15.68 -0.30 -12.36
CA MET A 84 15.90 0.03 -13.78
C MET A 84 17.21 -0.58 -14.32
N GLU A 85 18.29 -0.53 -13.57
CA GLU A 85 19.58 -1.15 -13.93
C GLU A 85 19.46 -2.68 -14.09
N LEU A 86 18.55 -3.31 -13.35
CA LEU A 86 18.21 -4.73 -13.49
C LEU A 86 17.26 -5.05 -14.66
N GLY A 87 16.87 -4.04 -15.45
CA GLY A 87 15.98 -4.18 -16.60
C GLY A 87 14.49 -4.27 -16.26
N ILE A 88 14.10 -3.94 -15.03
CA ILE A 88 12.70 -3.93 -14.59
C ILE A 88 12.06 -2.60 -15.03
N LYS A 89 10.86 -2.66 -15.59
CA LYS A 89 10.08 -1.46 -15.95
C LYS A 89 9.46 -0.85 -14.71
N VAL A 90 10.18 0.08 -14.09
CA VAL A 90 9.78 0.72 -12.84
C VAL A 90 9.48 2.20 -13.05
N HIS A 91 8.51 2.70 -12.30
CA HIS A 91 8.25 4.13 -12.18
C HIS A 91 8.35 4.58 -10.72
N TYR A 92 9.04 5.72 -10.50
CA TYR A 92 9.08 6.37 -9.19
C TYR A 92 7.96 7.38 -9.07
N LEU A 93 7.06 7.17 -8.13
CA LEU A 93 5.97 8.08 -7.83
C LEU A 93 6.38 9.07 -6.72
N HIS A 94 6.66 10.30 -7.11
CA HIS A 94 6.96 11.38 -6.17
C HIS A 94 5.77 11.69 -5.25
N SER A 95 6.07 12.10 -4.03
CA SER A 95 5.04 12.51 -3.07
C SER A 95 4.30 13.81 -3.47
N GLU A 96 4.89 14.60 -4.37
CA GLU A 96 4.41 15.91 -4.81
C GLU A 96 3.68 15.86 -6.15
N VAL A 97 3.52 14.66 -6.73
CA VAL A 97 2.79 14.46 -7.99
C VAL A 97 1.33 14.84 -7.80
N GLU A 98 0.82 15.67 -8.71
CA GLU A 98 -0.58 16.08 -8.73
C GLU A 98 -1.52 14.87 -8.92
N THR A 99 -2.74 14.98 -8.43
CA THR A 99 -3.72 13.88 -8.45
C THR A 99 -3.97 13.35 -9.86
N LEU A 100 -4.03 14.22 -10.87
CA LEU A 100 -4.28 13.80 -12.26
C LEU A 100 -3.10 13.02 -12.85
N GLU A 101 -1.87 13.45 -12.60
CA GLU A 101 -0.66 12.77 -13.04
C GLU A 101 -0.54 11.41 -12.37
N ARG A 102 -0.86 11.33 -11.08
CA ARG A 102 -0.91 10.07 -10.34
C ARG A 102 -1.88 9.06 -10.96
N ILE A 103 -3.06 9.51 -11.37
CA ILE A 103 -4.03 8.64 -12.06
C ILE A 103 -3.44 8.12 -13.38
N GLY A 104 -2.72 8.96 -14.12
CA GLY A 104 -2.01 8.57 -15.35
C GLY A 104 -0.99 7.46 -15.09
N ILE A 105 -0.12 7.62 -14.08
CA ILE A 105 0.91 6.64 -13.71
C ILE A 105 0.28 5.29 -13.32
N LEU A 106 -0.79 5.31 -12.53
CA LEU A 106 -1.47 4.09 -12.13
C LEU A 106 -2.20 3.40 -13.30
N ARG A 107 -2.74 4.19 -14.24
CA ARG A 107 -3.27 3.66 -15.49
C ARG A 107 -2.17 2.96 -16.31
N ASP A 108 -1.01 3.58 -16.41
CA ASP A 108 0.13 3.04 -17.15
C ASP A 108 0.67 1.76 -16.49
N LEU A 109 0.64 1.67 -15.16
CA LEU A 109 0.91 0.44 -14.43
C LEU A 109 -0.08 -0.67 -14.82
N ARG A 110 -1.38 -0.37 -14.84
CA ARG A 110 -2.43 -1.33 -15.27
C ARG A 110 -2.23 -1.80 -16.69
N LEU A 111 -1.86 -0.90 -17.59
CA LEU A 111 -1.62 -1.20 -19.02
C LEU A 111 -0.29 -1.93 -19.26
N GLY A 112 0.57 -2.09 -18.26
CA GLY A 112 1.87 -2.76 -18.37
C GLY A 112 2.96 -1.92 -19.03
N VAL A 113 2.79 -0.61 -19.07
CA VAL A 113 3.87 0.33 -19.41
C VAL A 113 4.97 0.23 -18.36
N PHE A 114 4.55 0.11 -17.09
CA PHE A 114 5.41 -0.21 -15.95
C PHE A 114 4.98 -1.55 -15.34
N ASP A 115 5.92 -2.27 -14.77
CA ASP A 115 5.66 -3.50 -14.01
C ASP A 115 5.63 -3.21 -12.51
N VAL A 116 6.37 -2.17 -12.09
CA VAL A 116 6.54 -1.78 -10.70
C VAL A 116 6.35 -0.28 -10.52
N VAL A 117 5.65 0.13 -9.48
CA VAL A 117 5.66 1.52 -9.00
C VAL A 117 6.24 1.55 -7.60
N VAL A 118 7.27 2.39 -7.41
CA VAL A 118 7.94 2.63 -6.13
C VAL A 118 7.61 4.02 -5.63
N GLY A 119 7.34 4.18 -4.36
CA GLY A 119 7.13 5.50 -3.75
C GLY A 119 6.86 5.45 -2.27
N ILE A 120 6.57 6.63 -1.71
CA ILE A 120 6.09 6.76 -0.34
C ILE A 120 4.56 6.89 -0.37
N ASN A 121 3.86 6.26 0.57
CA ASN A 121 2.41 6.41 0.70
C ASN A 121 1.62 6.14 -0.59
N LEU A 122 1.96 5.07 -1.30
CA LEU A 122 1.32 4.74 -2.58
C LEU A 122 -0.16 4.42 -2.44
N LEU A 123 -0.57 3.80 -1.35
CA LEU A 123 -1.94 3.35 -1.12
C LEU A 123 -2.77 4.43 -0.39
N ARG A 124 -3.10 5.50 -1.12
CA ARG A 124 -4.10 6.49 -0.69
C ARG A 124 -5.49 6.05 -1.15
N GLU A 125 -6.54 6.75 -0.66
CA GLU A 125 -7.94 6.44 -0.92
C GLU A 125 -8.29 6.26 -2.40
N GLY A 126 -9.16 5.32 -2.72
CA GLY A 126 -9.77 5.16 -4.03
C GLY A 126 -8.95 4.41 -5.07
N LEU A 127 -7.95 3.63 -4.69
CA LEU A 127 -7.21 2.78 -5.63
C LEU A 127 -7.83 1.39 -5.67
N ASP A 128 -8.34 1.02 -6.85
CA ASP A 128 -8.71 -0.34 -7.23
C ASP A 128 -7.81 -0.77 -8.39
N LEU A 129 -6.84 -1.64 -8.10
CA LEU A 129 -5.82 -2.10 -9.03
C LEU A 129 -5.77 -3.63 -9.03
N PRO A 130 -6.72 -4.29 -9.69
CA PRO A 130 -6.82 -5.76 -9.68
C PRO A 130 -5.60 -6.44 -10.31
N GLU A 131 -4.82 -5.74 -11.11
CA GLU A 131 -3.59 -6.24 -11.73
C GLU A 131 -2.41 -6.29 -10.77
N VAL A 132 -2.48 -5.57 -9.65
CA VAL A 132 -1.44 -5.58 -8.60
C VAL A 132 -1.62 -6.80 -7.71
N SER A 133 -0.68 -7.71 -7.75
CA SER A 133 -0.71 -8.94 -6.94
C SER A 133 0.22 -8.89 -5.72
N LEU A 134 1.09 -7.89 -5.66
CA LEU A 134 2.03 -7.71 -4.56
C LEU A 134 2.12 -6.24 -4.13
N VAL A 135 1.99 -6.01 -2.83
CA VAL A 135 2.39 -4.76 -2.18
C VAL A 135 3.54 -5.06 -1.22
N ALA A 136 4.71 -4.52 -1.52
CA ALA A 136 5.88 -4.64 -0.67
C ALA A 136 6.07 -3.39 0.18
N ILE A 137 6.28 -3.57 1.47
CA ILE A 137 6.55 -2.50 2.43
C ILE A 137 7.96 -2.71 2.97
N LEU A 138 8.91 -1.89 2.53
CA LEU A 138 10.29 -1.98 2.99
C LEU A 138 10.48 -1.27 4.33
N ASP A 139 11.40 -1.78 5.17
CA ASP A 139 11.66 -1.24 6.51
C ASP A 139 10.37 -1.02 7.33
N ALA A 140 9.48 -1.99 7.35
CA ALA A 140 8.19 -1.88 8.04
C ALA A 140 8.31 -1.78 9.56
N ASP A 141 9.44 -2.22 10.11
CA ASP A 141 9.83 -2.11 11.51
C ASP A 141 10.18 -0.68 11.95
N LYS A 142 10.44 0.21 10.99
CA LYS A 142 10.82 1.60 11.31
C LYS A 142 9.61 2.50 11.32
N GLU A 143 9.41 3.17 12.44
CA GLU A 143 8.43 4.25 12.55
C GLU A 143 8.86 5.49 11.76
N GLY A 144 7.91 6.19 11.17
CA GLY A 144 8.12 7.43 10.44
C GLY A 144 6.87 8.29 10.42
N PHE A 145 6.99 9.53 9.96
CA PHE A 145 5.91 10.52 9.92
C PHE A 145 4.61 10.03 9.23
N LEU A 146 4.72 9.05 8.34
CA LEU A 146 3.59 8.48 7.60
C LEU A 146 3.41 6.98 7.86
N ARG A 147 4.08 6.43 8.86
CA ARG A 147 4.07 5.02 9.24
C ARG A 147 3.82 4.87 10.73
N SER A 148 2.58 5.02 11.11
CA SER A 148 2.06 4.49 12.38
C SER A 148 1.50 3.08 12.13
N ASP A 149 1.34 2.29 13.19
CA ASP A 149 0.65 0.99 13.14
C ASP A 149 -0.70 1.11 12.42
N THR A 150 -1.44 2.18 12.73
CA THR A 150 -2.71 2.51 12.08
C THR A 150 -2.57 2.71 10.57
N ALA A 151 -1.52 3.41 10.11
CA ALA A 151 -1.27 3.63 8.69
C ALA A 151 -0.89 2.34 7.97
N LEU A 152 -0.12 1.45 8.61
CA LEU A 152 0.24 0.14 8.06
C LEU A 152 -0.99 -0.77 7.96
N ILE A 153 -1.81 -0.85 8.99
CA ILE A 153 -3.07 -1.61 9.00
C ILE A 153 -4.00 -1.11 7.88
N GLN A 154 -4.15 0.20 7.73
CA GLN A 154 -4.94 0.79 6.64
C GLN A 154 -4.36 0.49 5.27
N THR A 155 -3.02 0.50 5.12
CA THR A 155 -2.33 0.15 3.88
C THR A 155 -2.59 -1.31 3.51
N ILE A 156 -2.45 -2.24 4.46
CA ILE A 156 -2.75 -3.67 4.30
C ILE A 156 -4.23 -3.88 3.97
N GLY A 157 -5.14 -3.25 4.71
CA GLY A 157 -6.57 -3.36 4.51
C GLY A 157 -7.05 -2.81 3.16
N ARG A 158 -6.32 -1.85 2.56
CA ARG A 158 -6.61 -1.32 1.21
C ARG A 158 -5.99 -2.18 0.11
N ALA A 159 -4.94 -2.91 0.41
CA ALA A 159 -4.42 -3.94 -0.47
C ALA A 159 -5.40 -5.12 -0.61
N ALA A 160 -6.30 -5.32 0.34
CA ALA A 160 -7.23 -6.44 0.36
C ALA A 160 -8.18 -6.55 -0.85
N PRO A 161 -8.74 -5.46 -1.44
CA PRO A 161 -9.48 -5.53 -2.69
C PRO A 161 -8.57 -5.76 -3.90
N VAL A 162 -7.28 -5.43 -3.78
CA VAL A 162 -6.27 -5.47 -4.83
C VAL A 162 -5.53 -6.80 -4.82
N LEU A 163 -5.47 -7.45 -3.65
CA LEU A 163 -4.65 -8.62 -3.43
C LEU A 163 -5.51 -9.82 -3.06
N GLN A 164 -5.80 -10.67 -4.02
CA GLN A 164 -6.02 -12.08 -3.73
C GLN A 164 -4.71 -12.77 -3.28
N ASN A 165 -3.57 -12.05 -3.27
CA ASN A 165 -2.24 -12.61 -2.99
C ASN A 165 -1.29 -11.58 -2.34
N ARG A 166 -0.83 -11.86 -1.15
CA ARG A 166 0.39 -11.46 -0.41
C ARG A 166 0.82 -9.98 -0.32
N ALA A 167 0.74 -9.41 0.88
CA ALA A 167 1.51 -8.23 1.28
C ALA A 167 2.77 -8.68 2.04
N PHE A 168 3.94 -8.13 1.70
CA PHE A 168 5.17 -8.34 2.46
C PHE A 168 5.41 -7.16 3.41
N GLY A 169 5.54 -7.45 4.69
CA GLY A 169 6.10 -6.54 5.67
C GLY A 169 7.45 -7.07 6.14
N THR A 170 8.45 -6.20 6.26
CA THR A 170 9.76 -6.55 6.81
C THR A 170 9.84 -6.09 8.25
N SER A 171 10.09 -6.98 9.18
CA SER A 171 10.43 -6.68 10.58
C SER A 171 11.92 -6.74 10.81
#